data_d8e01b23438ff5858cd6727fc356cebb
#
_entry.id   d8e01b23438ff5858cd6727fc356cebb
#
_cell.length_a   1.000
_cell.length_b   1.000
_cell.length_c   1.000
_cell.angle_alpha   90.00
_cell.angle_beta   90.00
_cell.angle_gamma   90.00
#
_symmetry.space_group_name_H-M   'P 1'
#
loop_
_entity.id
_entity.type
_entity.pdbx_description
1 polymer ?
#
loop_
_entity_poly.entity_id
_entity_poly.type
_entity_poly.pdbx_seq_one_letter_code
_entity_poly.pdbx_strand_id
1 'polypeptide(L)'
;MERAVRSSLLTMVGFASYQGLRLLSNLVLTRILFPEAFGMMALITVFLVGLTMFSDMGVGPAIMQSKRGDEPAFLDTAWSLQILRGGALWGAACLLAYPLSLIYEEPALAWYLPVSALTLLITGFNPTKFETANRHMRAGRVTIVEIATQVVGLIAAIALAYATRSVWALVVSGIVSSVAQLLFMHVLIPGPGNRFRLEKAATQELIHFGKWIFLSTLCGFVIMQGDKLILGKYLDLDQFGVYNIGYFLASFPLLLGAMVIRRVVIPVHRESPPRQSRENFLRLRKMRFIATGVLMVMLLTVALLGVWLVQVLYDPRYLMAGPVVVALACMQVPQIIVLTYDQAALAEGDSQRFFVLSAAKAVAMTLSLLIGFEMGGLFGALIAQGVAMVAIYPVVIWLARAQGAWDPLHDLVFFGAGTVLATSVFWLHWDDISHLIQ
;
A
#
# COMPACT_ATOMS: atom_id res chain seq x y z
N MET A 1 -7.83 15.55 -24.91
CA MET A 1 -8.85 15.09 -23.96
C MET A 1 -9.12 13.58 -24.12
N GLU A 2 -9.42 13.08 -25.28
CA GLU A 2 -9.72 11.66 -25.54
C GLU A 2 -8.60 10.68 -25.14
N ARG A 3 -7.32 11.01 -25.43
CA ARG A 3 -6.16 10.20 -25.01
C ARG A 3 -6.00 10.12 -23.49
N ALA A 4 -6.27 11.21 -22.77
CA ALA A 4 -6.17 11.22 -21.31
C ALA A 4 -7.29 10.37 -20.66
N VAL A 5 -8.52 10.48 -21.17
CA VAL A 5 -9.67 9.66 -20.71
C VAL A 5 -9.41 8.17 -20.98
N ARG A 6 -8.95 7.83 -22.19
CA ARG A 6 -8.61 6.44 -22.55
C ARG A 6 -7.47 5.89 -21.69
N SER A 7 -6.43 6.69 -21.43
CA SER A 7 -5.32 6.29 -20.53
C SER A 7 -5.81 6.07 -19.13
N SER A 8 -6.69 6.92 -18.60
CA SER A 8 -7.26 6.76 -17.25
C SER A 8 -8.12 5.52 -17.14
N LEU A 9 -8.97 5.22 -18.13
CA LEU A 9 -9.78 4.01 -18.18
C LEU A 9 -8.90 2.74 -18.21
N LEU A 10 -7.89 2.73 -19.08
CA LEU A 10 -6.95 1.59 -19.14
C LEU A 10 -6.22 1.36 -17.82
N THR A 11 -5.83 2.44 -17.13
CA THR A 11 -5.18 2.30 -15.82
C THR A 11 -6.17 1.81 -14.74
N MET A 12 -7.45 2.21 -14.80
CA MET A 12 -8.46 1.69 -13.87
C MET A 12 -8.74 0.20 -14.11
N VAL A 13 -8.89 -0.21 -15.38
CA VAL A 13 -9.02 -1.63 -15.74
C VAL A 13 -7.80 -2.42 -15.33
N GLY A 14 -6.58 -1.89 -15.57
CA GLY A 14 -5.33 -2.50 -15.13
C GLY A 14 -5.29 -2.71 -13.62
N PHE A 15 -5.65 -1.70 -12.84
CA PHE A 15 -5.71 -1.81 -11.39
C PHE A 15 -6.74 -2.83 -10.92
N ALA A 16 -7.95 -2.84 -11.50
CA ALA A 16 -8.98 -3.83 -11.16
C ALA A 16 -8.52 -5.25 -11.50
N SER A 17 -7.90 -5.44 -12.67
CA SER A 17 -7.32 -6.72 -13.09
C SER A 17 -6.20 -7.16 -12.15
N TYR A 18 -5.32 -6.23 -11.74
CA TYR A 18 -4.24 -6.49 -10.80
C TYR A 18 -4.81 -6.97 -9.44
N GLN A 19 -5.80 -6.28 -8.90
CA GLN A 19 -6.42 -6.66 -7.62
C GLN A 19 -7.21 -7.99 -7.74
N GLY A 20 -7.89 -8.21 -8.86
CA GLY A 20 -8.57 -9.48 -9.13
C GLY A 20 -7.62 -10.66 -9.20
N LEU A 21 -6.50 -10.53 -9.92
CA LEU A 21 -5.45 -11.55 -9.98
C LEU A 21 -4.80 -11.79 -8.60
N ARG A 22 -4.59 -10.73 -7.81
CA ARG A 22 -4.06 -10.84 -6.45
C ARG A 22 -5.03 -11.60 -5.53
N LEU A 23 -6.32 -11.31 -5.62
CA LEU A 23 -7.35 -12.06 -4.88
C LEU A 23 -7.34 -13.53 -5.32
N LEU A 24 -7.38 -13.80 -6.63
CA LEU A 24 -7.31 -15.16 -7.17
C LEU A 24 -6.06 -15.90 -6.69
N SER A 25 -4.90 -15.23 -6.70
CA SER A 25 -3.66 -15.78 -6.17
C SER A 25 -3.79 -16.20 -4.71
N ASN A 26 -4.32 -15.31 -3.86
CA ASN A 26 -4.55 -15.63 -2.46
C ASN A 26 -5.49 -16.82 -2.29
N LEU A 27 -6.62 -16.85 -3.01
CA LEU A 27 -7.61 -17.93 -2.91
C LEU A 27 -7.04 -19.31 -3.29
N VAL A 28 -6.21 -19.36 -4.33
CA VAL A 28 -5.58 -20.62 -4.76
C VAL A 28 -4.47 -21.03 -3.81
N LEU A 29 -3.61 -20.09 -3.45
CA LEU A 29 -2.43 -20.39 -2.64
C LEU A 29 -2.79 -20.76 -1.19
N THR A 30 -3.84 -20.17 -0.61
CA THR A 30 -4.31 -20.52 0.76
C THR A 30 -4.88 -21.93 0.85
N ARG A 31 -5.29 -22.54 -0.26
CA ARG A 31 -5.70 -23.96 -0.29
C ARG A 31 -4.52 -24.93 -0.32
N ILE A 32 -3.32 -24.45 -0.72
CA ILE A 32 -2.12 -25.25 -0.90
C ILE A 32 -1.14 -25.06 0.25
N LEU A 33 -0.98 -23.82 0.69
CA LEU A 33 -0.01 -23.41 1.71
C LEU A 33 -0.68 -23.22 3.07
N PHE A 34 0.11 -23.34 4.13
CA PHE A 34 -0.30 -23.09 5.52
C PHE A 34 -0.23 -21.58 5.84
N PRO A 35 -0.97 -21.07 6.85
CA PRO A 35 -0.96 -19.67 7.23
C PRO A 35 0.43 -19.13 7.58
N GLU A 36 1.31 -19.93 8.18
CA GLU A 36 2.69 -19.56 8.52
C GLU A 36 3.49 -19.10 7.29
N ALA A 37 3.22 -19.69 6.12
CA ALA A 37 3.87 -19.28 4.89
C ALA A 37 3.49 -17.84 4.48
N PHE A 38 2.24 -17.46 4.72
CA PHE A 38 1.77 -16.09 4.49
C PHE A 38 2.28 -15.14 5.56
N GLY A 39 2.36 -15.58 6.82
CA GLY A 39 2.96 -14.82 7.92
C GLY A 39 4.43 -14.51 7.64
N MET A 40 5.23 -15.52 7.33
CA MET A 40 6.64 -15.36 6.97
C MET A 40 6.80 -14.43 5.75
N MET A 41 5.99 -14.60 4.70
CA MET A 41 6.07 -13.76 3.51
C MET A 41 5.63 -12.32 3.78
N ALA A 42 4.66 -12.11 4.68
CA ALA A 42 4.27 -10.78 5.12
C ALA A 42 5.42 -10.08 5.86
N LEU A 43 6.09 -10.79 6.77
CA LEU A 43 7.25 -10.28 7.50
C LEU A 43 8.40 -9.90 6.55
N ILE A 44 8.75 -10.77 5.61
CA ILE A 44 9.75 -10.48 4.56
C ILE A 44 9.34 -9.24 3.78
N THR A 45 8.08 -9.15 3.36
CA THR A 45 7.56 -8.04 2.55
C THR A 45 7.67 -6.70 3.28
N VAL A 46 7.43 -6.66 4.59
CA VAL A 46 7.59 -5.43 5.39
C VAL A 46 9.03 -4.91 5.29
N PHE A 47 10.03 -5.77 5.42
CA PHE A 47 11.44 -5.37 5.32
C PHE A 47 11.83 -4.95 3.90
N LEU A 48 11.37 -5.68 2.87
CA LEU A 48 11.63 -5.29 1.48
C LEU A 48 10.98 -3.95 1.12
N VAL A 49 9.75 -3.70 1.58
CA VAL A 49 9.06 -2.41 1.41
C VAL A 49 9.80 -1.32 2.17
N GLY A 50 10.22 -1.57 3.41
CA GLY A 50 10.98 -0.62 4.21
C GLY A 50 12.29 -0.21 3.52
N LEU A 51 13.09 -1.19 3.11
CA LEU A 51 14.33 -0.95 2.37
C LEU A 51 14.08 -0.13 1.09
N THR A 52 13.04 -0.49 0.33
CA THR A 52 12.68 0.22 -0.91
C THR A 52 12.25 1.65 -0.62
N MET A 53 11.36 1.87 0.35
CA MET A 53 10.85 3.19 0.70
C MET A 53 11.95 4.10 1.25
N PHE A 54 12.80 3.61 2.16
CA PHE A 54 13.87 4.42 2.77
C PHE A 54 14.99 4.79 1.81
N SER A 55 15.12 4.08 0.72
CA SER A 55 16.13 4.37 -0.31
C SER A 55 15.54 5.05 -1.54
N ASP A 56 14.23 5.40 -1.53
CA ASP A 56 13.60 5.95 -2.73
C ASP A 56 14.17 7.31 -3.09
N MET A 57 14.89 7.36 -4.22
CA MET A 57 15.44 8.57 -4.80
C MET A 57 14.43 9.30 -5.69
N GLY A 58 13.20 8.81 -5.80
CA GLY A 58 12.20 9.40 -6.67
C GLY A 58 12.57 9.37 -8.16
N VAL A 59 13.29 8.35 -8.60
CA VAL A 59 13.78 8.26 -10.00
C VAL A 59 12.62 8.32 -11.00
N GLY A 60 11.53 7.57 -10.79
CA GLY A 60 10.35 7.60 -11.64
C GLY A 60 9.71 8.99 -11.71
N PRO A 61 9.34 9.61 -10.58
CA PRO A 61 8.86 11.00 -10.54
C PRO A 61 9.84 12.00 -11.14
N ALA A 62 11.16 11.84 -10.94
CA ALA A 62 12.16 12.72 -11.52
C ALA A 62 12.17 12.63 -13.06
N ILE A 63 12.14 11.43 -13.64
CA ILE A 63 12.05 11.25 -15.10
C ILE A 63 10.76 11.88 -15.64
N MET A 64 9.63 11.74 -14.93
CA MET A 64 8.36 12.30 -15.35
C MET A 64 8.31 13.85 -15.30
N GLN A 65 9.00 14.48 -14.35
CA GLN A 65 8.92 15.93 -14.07
C GLN A 65 10.08 16.72 -14.63
N SER A 66 11.28 16.14 -14.76
CA SER A 66 12.46 16.84 -15.26
C SER A 66 12.30 17.23 -16.72
N LYS A 67 12.80 18.40 -17.08
CA LYS A 67 12.93 18.84 -18.49
C LYS A 67 13.86 17.92 -19.28
N ARG A 68 14.80 17.27 -18.60
CA ARG A 68 15.79 16.34 -19.14
C ARG A 68 15.31 14.88 -19.19
N GLY A 69 14.06 14.60 -18.80
CA GLY A 69 13.51 13.25 -18.65
C GLY A 69 13.43 12.40 -19.93
N ASP A 70 13.75 12.96 -21.09
CA ASP A 70 13.89 12.27 -22.37
C ASP A 70 15.35 12.23 -22.88
N GLU A 71 16.30 12.89 -22.17
CA GLU A 71 17.70 12.90 -22.55
C GLU A 71 18.37 11.55 -22.26
N PRO A 72 19.07 10.92 -23.22
CA PRO A 72 19.71 9.63 -23.00
C PRO A 72 20.72 9.65 -21.84
N ALA A 73 21.50 10.74 -21.68
CA ALA A 73 22.46 10.88 -20.60
C ALA A 73 21.81 10.89 -19.21
N PHE A 74 20.65 11.55 -19.07
CA PHE A 74 19.86 11.58 -17.84
C PHE A 74 19.25 10.20 -17.53
N LEU A 75 18.66 9.55 -18.54
CA LEU A 75 18.06 8.22 -18.41
C LEU A 75 19.11 7.14 -18.10
N ASP A 76 20.29 7.18 -18.70
CA ASP A 76 21.39 6.27 -18.43
C ASP A 76 21.93 6.46 -16.99
N THR A 77 22.03 7.70 -16.54
CA THR A 77 22.44 8.01 -15.16
C THR A 77 21.40 7.54 -14.16
N ALA A 78 20.11 7.77 -14.43
CA ALA A 78 19.01 7.29 -13.61
C ALA A 78 19.01 5.76 -13.48
N TRP A 79 19.21 5.05 -14.59
CA TRP A 79 19.32 3.59 -14.60
C TRP A 79 20.56 3.09 -13.85
N SER A 80 21.72 3.72 -14.03
CA SER A 80 22.94 3.35 -13.33
C SER A 80 22.78 3.51 -11.81
N LEU A 81 22.13 4.58 -11.35
CA LEU A 81 21.81 4.79 -9.94
C LEU A 81 20.80 3.75 -9.41
N GLN A 82 19.82 3.32 -10.22
CA GLN A 82 18.89 2.25 -9.84
C GLN A 82 19.60 0.91 -9.62
N ILE A 83 20.58 0.56 -10.46
CA ILE A 83 21.39 -0.65 -10.30
C ILE A 83 22.21 -0.59 -9.03
N LEU A 84 22.92 0.51 -8.82
CA LEU A 84 23.74 0.69 -7.60
C LEU A 84 22.87 0.63 -6.35
N ARG A 85 21.72 1.27 -6.37
CA ARG A 85 20.72 1.21 -5.30
C ARG A 85 20.22 -0.23 -5.08
N GLY A 86 19.84 -0.94 -6.14
CA GLY A 86 19.38 -2.34 -6.06
C GLY A 86 20.41 -3.26 -5.40
N GLY A 87 21.67 -3.11 -5.79
CA GLY A 87 22.80 -3.82 -5.17
C GLY A 87 23.01 -3.47 -3.70
N ALA A 88 22.96 -2.17 -3.36
CA ALA A 88 23.07 -1.71 -1.98
C ALA A 88 21.93 -2.22 -1.10
N LEU A 89 20.69 -2.25 -1.62
CA LEU A 89 19.53 -2.76 -0.90
C LEU A 89 19.59 -4.27 -0.66
N TRP A 90 20.02 -5.02 -1.67
CA TRP A 90 20.27 -6.44 -1.50
C TRP A 90 21.35 -6.71 -0.44
N GLY A 91 22.50 -5.98 -0.50
CA GLY A 91 23.52 -6.06 0.52
C GLY A 91 23.04 -5.70 1.92
N ALA A 92 22.23 -4.63 2.03
CA ALA A 92 21.61 -4.25 3.30
C ALA A 92 20.64 -5.34 3.83
N ALA A 93 19.84 -5.95 2.96
CA ALA A 93 18.97 -7.08 3.33
C ALA A 93 19.77 -8.27 3.85
N CYS A 94 20.90 -8.60 3.21
CA CYS A 94 21.80 -9.66 3.68
C CYS A 94 22.40 -9.35 5.07
N LEU A 95 22.81 -8.11 5.31
CA LEU A 95 23.36 -7.68 6.60
C LEU A 95 22.29 -7.67 7.70
N LEU A 96 21.06 -7.27 7.38
CA LEU A 96 19.95 -7.19 8.33
C LEU A 96 19.31 -8.55 8.61
N ALA A 97 19.47 -9.53 7.75
CA ALA A 97 18.77 -10.81 7.83
C ALA A 97 19.00 -11.53 9.17
N TYR A 98 20.28 -11.62 9.61
CA TYR A 98 20.60 -12.28 10.87
C TYR A 98 20.13 -11.49 12.10
N PRO A 99 20.38 -10.17 12.27
CA PRO A 99 19.80 -9.40 13.37
C PRO A 99 18.28 -9.47 13.44
N LEU A 100 17.59 -9.39 12.29
CA LEU A 100 16.13 -9.47 12.24
C LEU A 100 15.62 -10.87 12.63
N SER A 101 16.31 -11.93 12.24
CA SER A 101 15.94 -13.29 12.66
C SER A 101 16.00 -13.48 14.17
N LEU A 102 16.93 -12.79 14.85
CA LEU A 102 17.01 -12.79 16.32
C LEU A 102 15.91 -11.94 16.96
N ILE A 103 15.64 -10.74 16.40
CA ILE A 103 14.61 -9.83 16.93
C ILE A 103 13.22 -10.44 16.83
N TYR A 104 12.92 -11.08 15.72
CA TYR A 104 11.59 -11.69 15.47
C TYR A 104 11.50 -13.14 15.93
N GLU A 105 12.59 -13.72 16.45
CA GLU A 105 12.67 -15.11 16.92
C GLU A 105 12.36 -16.15 15.85
N GLU A 106 12.62 -15.76 14.56
CA GLU A 106 12.35 -16.58 13.38
C GLU A 106 13.66 -16.88 12.63
N PRO A 107 14.34 -17.99 12.95
CA PRO A 107 15.64 -18.33 12.33
C PRO A 107 15.59 -18.46 10.80
N ALA A 108 14.45 -18.87 10.26
CA ALA A 108 14.25 -19.03 8.82
C ALA A 108 14.30 -17.69 8.06
N LEU A 109 14.02 -16.57 8.72
CA LEU A 109 14.12 -15.23 8.14
C LEU A 109 15.53 -14.92 7.66
N ALA A 110 16.57 -15.45 8.35
CA ALA A 110 17.97 -15.27 7.96
C ALA A 110 18.28 -15.81 6.54
N TRP A 111 17.51 -16.79 6.07
CA TRP A 111 17.66 -17.38 4.74
C TRP A 111 16.66 -16.81 3.72
N TYR A 112 15.41 -16.64 4.13
CA TYR A 112 14.38 -16.15 3.21
C TYR A 112 14.57 -14.69 2.81
N LEU A 113 14.99 -13.82 3.74
CA LEU A 113 15.11 -12.39 3.46
C LEU A 113 16.18 -12.07 2.41
N PRO A 114 17.43 -12.60 2.47
CA PRO A 114 18.45 -12.37 1.45
C PRO A 114 18.04 -12.86 0.06
N VAL A 115 17.39 -14.05 -0.01
CA VAL A 115 16.96 -14.61 -1.28
C VAL A 115 15.79 -13.81 -1.86
N SER A 116 14.80 -13.44 -1.04
CA SER A 116 13.70 -12.58 -1.46
C SER A 116 14.19 -11.20 -1.92
N ALA A 117 15.22 -10.65 -1.28
CA ALA A 117 15.80 -9.35 -1.61
C ALA A 117 16.53 -9.34 -2.97
N LEU A 118 16.81 -10.50 -3.60
CA LEU A 118 17.26 -10.55 -4.99
C LEU A 118 16.27 -9.86 -5.94
N THR A 119 14.99 -9.82 -5.58
CA THR A 119 13.98 -9.05 -6.32
C THR A 119 14.35 -7.57 -6.40
N LEU A 120 14.94 -6.98 -5.35
CA LEU A 120 15.38 -5.58 -5.33
C LEU A 120 16.59 -5.37 -6.26
N LEU A 121 17.51 -6.33 -6.28
CA LEU A 121 18.63 -6.30 -7.22
C LEU A 121 18.16 -6.40 -8.67
N ILE A 122 17.29 -7.35 -8.98
CA ILE A 122 16.76 -7.58 -10.32
C ILE A 122 15.97 -6.36 -10.81
N THR A 123 15.11 -5.79 -9.97
CA THR A 123 14.33 -4.58 -10.31
C THR A 123 15.20 -3.35 -10.53
N GLY A 124 16.41 -3.30 -9.95
CA GLY A 124 17.40 -2.28 -10.24
C GLY A 124 17.81 -2.24 -11.73
N PHE A 125 17.75 -3.37 -12.44
CA PHE A 125 18.03 -3.45 -13.88
C PHE A 125 16.85 -3.07 -14.77
N ASN A 126 15.68 -2.76 -14.21
CA ASN A 126 14.52 -2.36 -15.02
C ASN A 126 14.85 -1.14 -15.89
N PRO A 127 14.54 -1.18 -17.19
CA PRO A 127 14.90 -0.12 -18.10
C PRO A 127 14.05 1.14 -17.87
N THR A 128 14.66 2.32 -17.94
CA THR A 128 13.99 3.62 -17.75
C THR A 128 12.91 3.91 -18.79
N LYS A 129 12.88 3.19 -19.90
CA LYS A 129 11.82 3.29 -20.92
C LYS A 129 10.42 2.98 -20.37
N PHE A 130 10.30 2.28 -19.25
CA PHE A 130 9.04 2.11 -18.53
C PHE A 130 8.52 3.46 -17.99
N GLU A 131 9.39 4.22 -17.34
CA GLU A 131 9.05 5.55 -16.82
C GLU A 131 8.83 6.57 -17.94
N THR A 132 9.60 6.47 -19.02
CA THR A 132 9.38 7.28 -20.21
C THR A 132 8.03 6.97 -20.87
N ALA A 133 7.59 5.71 -20.87
CA ALA A 133 6.26 5.33 -21.35
C ALA A 133 5.15 5.95 -20.47
N ASN A 134 5.34 5.99 -19.15
CA ASN A 134 4.44 6.68 -18.23
C ASN A 134 4.41 8.20 -18.48
N ARG A 135 5.58 8.85 -18.66
CA ARG A 135 5.71 10.25 -19.02
C ARG A 135 4.91 10.60 -20.28
N HIS A 136 4.95 9.75 -21.30
CA HIS A 136 4.25 9.95 -22.58
C HIS A 136 2.83 9.35 -22.59
N MET A 137 2.24 9.04 -21.42
CA MET A 137 0.87 8.51 -21.26
C MET A 137 0.59 7.26 -22.11
N ARG A 138 1.59 6.40 -22.30
CA ARG A 138 1.46 5.12 -23.02
C ARG A 138 0.96 3.99 -22.07
N ALA A 139 -0.09 4.28 -21.29
CA ALA A 139 -0.59 3.40 -20.22
C ALA A 139 -0.90 1.96 -20.69
N GLY A 140 -1.37 1.78 -21.91
CA GLY A 140 -1.74 0.45 -22.40
C GLY A 140 -0.59 -0.57 -22.38
N ARG A 141 0.62 -0.18 -22.79
CA ARG A 141 1.78 -1.08 -22.77
C ARG A 141 2.30 -1.34 -21.35
N VAL A 142 2.27 -0.30 -20.51
CA VAL A 142 2.59 -0.43 -19.10
C VAL A 142 1.66 -1.43 -18.42
N THR A 143 0.36 -1.28 -18.61
CA THR A 143 -0.66 -2.19 -18.06
C THR A 143 -0.49 -3.64 -18.56
N ILE A 144 -0.16 -3.84 -19.85
CA ILE A 144 0.11 -5.18 -20.39
C ILE A 144 1.31 -5.82 -19.68
N VAL A 145 2.41 -5.08 -19.50
CA VAL A 145 3.60 -5.58 -18.78
C VAL A 145 3.23 -5.95 -17.34
N GLU A 146 2.51 -5.09 -16.62
CA GLU A 146 2.10 -5.35 -15.25
C GLU A 146 1.22 -6.60 -15.12
N ILE A 147 0.19 -6.74 -15.96
CA ILE A 147 -0.71 -7.90 -15.94
C ILE A 147 0.05 -9.17 -16.35
N ALA A 148 0.85 -9.14 -17.42
CA ALA A 148 1.61 -10.30 -17.87
C ALA A 148 2.60 -10.77 -16.79
N THR A 149 3.31 -9.84 -16.14
CA THR A 149 4.20 -10.14 -15.02
C THR A 149 3.45 -10.85 -13.89
N GLN A 150 2.28 -10.32 -13.52
CA GLN A 150 1.48 -10.89 -12.44
C GLN A 150 0.94 -12.28 -12.78
N VAL A 151 0.52 -12.51 -14.01
CA VAL A 151 0.08 -13.84 -14.47
C VAL A 151 1.22 -14.86 -14.42
N VAL A 152 2.42 -14.49 -14.88
CA VAL A 152 3.61 -15.35 -14.77
C VAL A 152 3.95 -15.65 -13.31
N GLY A 153 3.92 -14.62 -12.44
CA GLY A 153 4.15 -14.79 -11.01
C GLY A 153 3.13 -15.71 -10.35
N LEU A 154 1.85 -15.56 -10.69
CA LEU A 154 0.78 -16.42 -10.19
C LEU A 154 0.96 -17.87 -10.62
N ILE A 155 1.25 -18.12 -11.90
CA ILE A 155 1.49 -19.46 -12.41
C ILE A 155 2.70 -20.10 -11.72
N ALA A 156 3.80 -19.34 -11.58
CA ALA A 156 4.99 -19.80 -10.87
C ALA A 156 4.70 -20.10 -9.41
N ALA A 157 3.96 -19.22 -8.70
CA ALA A 157 3.59 -19.43 -7.32
C ALA A 157 2.74 -20.69 -7.13
N ILE A 158 1.74 -20.91 -7.97
CA ILE A 158 0.89 -22.11 -7.91
C ILE A 158 1.70 -23.36 -8.19
N ALA A 159 2.51 -23.39 -9.26
CA ALA A 159 3.31 -24.55 -9.64
C ALA A 159 4.32 -24.92 -8.53
N LEU A 160 5.02 -23.91 -7.98
CA LEU A 160 5.99 -24.11 -6.91
C LEU A 160 5.31 -24.48 -5.58
N ALA A 161 4.16 -23.89 -5.25
CA ALA A 161 3.40 -24.23 -4.06
C ALA A 161 2.92 -25.70 -4.10
N TYR A 162 2.48 -26.16 -5.26
CA TYR A 162 2.09 -27.56 -5.46
C TYR A 162 3.26 -28.52 -5.28
N ALA A 163 4.45 -28.14 -5.78
CA ALA A 163 5.66 -28.95 -5.74
C ALA A 163 6.33 -28.96 -4.36
N THR A 164 6.38 -27.83 -3.66
CA THR A 164 7.20 -27.69 -2.45
C THR A 164 6.39 -27.56 -1.16
N ARG A 165 5.15 -27.10 -1.23
CA ARG A 165 4.27 -26.76 -0.08
C ARG A 165 4.98 -25.97 1.03
N SER A 166 5.82 -25.02 0.64
CA SER A 166 6.74 -24.30 1.51
C SER A 166 6.73 -22.80 1.20
N VAL A 167 7.23 -21.98 2.12
CA VAL A 167 7.51 -20.56 1.94
C VAL A 167 8.36 -20.28 0.69
N TRP A 168 9.26 -21.20 0.34
CA TRP A 168 10.09 -21.12 -0.87
C TRP A 168 9.28 -20.92 -2.15
N ALA A 169 8.06 -21.45 -2.20
CA ALA A 169 7.19 -21.23 -3.36
C ALA A 169 6.90 -19.75 -3.58
N LEU A 170 6.63 -19.00 -2.52
CA LEU A 170 6.34 -17.58 -2.58
C LEU A 170 7.61 -16.76 -2.85
N VAL A 171 8.72 -17.11 -2.21
CA VAL A 171 10.02 -16.44 -2.39
C VAL A 171 10.51 -16.58 -3.83
N VAL A 172 10.55 -17.80 -4.36
CA VAL A 172 11.05 -18.07 -5.72
C VAL A 172 10.10 -17.50 -6.78
N SER A 173 8.77 -17.57 -6.58
CA SER A 173 7.82 -16.96 -7.50
C SER A 173 7.96 -15.44 -7.58
N GLY A 174 8.34 -14.79 -6.49
CA GLY A 174 8.67 -13.36 -6.49
C GLY A 174 9.89 -13.04 -7.38
N ILE A 175 10.92 -13.89 -7.33
CA ILE A 175 12.10 -13.77 -8.20
C ILE A 175 11.71 -13.99 -9.66
N VAL A 176 10.92 -15.05 -9.95
CA VAL A 176 10.42 -15.33 -11.30
C VAL A 176 9.62 -14.15 -11.84
N SER A 177 8.75 -13.56 -11.01
CA SER A 177 7.99 -12.34 -11.37
C SER A 177 8.92 -11.17 -11.72
N SER A 178 9.95 -10.92 -10.90
CA SER A 178 10.89 -9.82 -11.15
C SER A 178 11.70 -10.01 -12.42
N VAL A 179 12.12 -11.25 -12.72
CA VAL A 179 12.80 -11.59 -13.98
C VAL A 179 11.84 -11.42 -15.16
N ALA A 180 10.61 -11.93 -15.05
CA ALA A 180 9.60 -11.78 -16.10
C ALA A 180 9.29 -10.30 -16.37
N GLN A 181 9.17 -9.48 -15.32
CA GLN A 181 8.97 -8.03 -15.43
C GLN A 181 10.12 -7.38 -16.21
N LEU A 182 11.35 -7.68 -15.85
CA LEU A 182 12.55 -7.18 -16.54
C LEU A 182 12.52 -7.54 -18.02
N LEU A 183 12.23 -8.80 -18.36
CA LEU A 183 12.15 -9.29 -19.74
C LEU A 183 11.01 -8.61 -20.52
N PHE A 184 9.81 -8.54 -19.94
CA PHE A 184 8.66 -7.90 -20.59
C PHE A 184 8.87 -6.40 -20.79
N MET A 185 9.51 -5.71 -19.86
CA MET A 185 9.88 -4.31 -20.05
C MET A 185 10.86 -4.13 -21.21
N HIS A 186 11.80 -5.07 -21.39
CA HIS A 186 12.74 -5.00 -22.51
C HIS A 186 12.08 -5.28 -23.86
N VAL A 187 11.18 -6.25 -23.94
CA VAL A 187 10.57 -6.72 -25.18
C VAL A 187 9.34 -5.90 -25.60
N LEU A 188 8.43 -5.60 -24.65
CA LEU A 188 7.12 -5.02 -24.95
C LEU A 188 7.13 -3.48 -24.98
N ILE A 189 8.08 -2.83 -24.30
CA ILE A 189 8.16 -1.38 -24.28
C ILE A 189 9.23 -0.91 -25.27
N PRO A 190 8.86 -0.17 -26.34
CA PRO A 190 9.82 0.36 -27.30
C PRO A 190 10.57 1.54 -26.70
N GLY A 191 11.82 1.66 -27.04
CA GLY A 191 12.71 2.75 -26.65
C GLY A 191 14.17 2.30 -26.68
N PRO A 192 15.11 3.24 -26.56
CA PRO A 192 16.52 2.93 -26.49
C PRO A 192 16.84 2.09 -25.24
N GLY A 193 17.82 1.23 -25.34
CA GLY A 193 18.39 0.54 -24.18
C GLY A 193 19.24 1.51 -23.35
N ASN A 194 19.32 1.25 -22.05
CA ASN A 194 20.17 2.02 -21.14
C ASN A 194 21.64 1.54 -21.19
N ARG A 195 22.56 2.45 -20.91
CA ARG A 195 23.99 2.17 -20.74
C ARG A 195 24.45 2.65 -19.37
N PHE A 196 25.42 1.96 -18.80
CA PHE A 196 26.02 2.39 -17.54
C PHE A 196 26.77 3.71 -17.73
N ARG A 197 26.26 4.77 -17.13
CA ARG A 197 26.81 6.12 -17.22
C ARG A 197 26.40 6.91 -15.97
N LEU A 198 27.33 7.68 -15.41
CA LEU A 198 27.10 8.58 -14.29
C LEU A 198 27.50 10.00 -14.71
N GLU A 199 26.52 10.80 -15.08
CA GLU A 199 26.70 12.23 -15.35
C GLU A 199 26.53 13.00 -14.04
N LYS A 200 27.53 13.82 -13.68
CA LYS A 200 27.55 14.57 -12.40
C LYS A 200 26.33 15.45 -12.20
N ALA A 201 25.89 16.17 -13.25
CA ALA A 201 24.74 17.07 -13.16
C ALA A 201 23.41 16.29 -12.95
N ALA A 202 23.20 15.21 -13.70
CA ALA A 202 22.03 14.35 -13.54
C ALA A 202 22.01 13.64 -12.17
N THR A 203 23.18 13.17 -11.69
CA THR A 203 23.32 12.55 -10.38
C THR A 203 22.94 13.54 -9.27
N GLN A 204 23.42 14.78 -9.33
CA GLN A 204 23.09 15.81 -8.34
C GLN A 204 21.60 16.15 -8.36
N GLU A 205 21.00 16.27 -9.54
CA GLU A 205 19.56 16.53 -9.70
C GLU A 205 18.73 15.41 -9.05
N LEU A 206 19.04 14.14 -9.35
CA LEU A 206 18.32 12.97 -8.83
C LEU A 206 18.48 12.83 -7.31
N ILE A 207 19.68 12.98 -6.77
CA ILE A 207 19.93 12.90 -5.33
C ILE A 207 19.26 14.07 -4.59
N HIS A 208 19.32 15.28 -5.15
CA HIS A 208 18.67 16.45 -4.54
C HIS A 208 17.15 16.28 -4.49
N PHE A 209 16.55 15.70 -5.51
CA PHE A 209 15.11 15.39 -5.54
C PHE A 209 14.75 14.34 -4.47
N GLY A 210 15.56 13.28 -4.34
CA GLY A 210 15.28 12.16 -3.43
C GLY A 210 15.37 12.52 -1.94
N LYS A 211 16.30 13.36 -1.51
CA LYS A 211 16.52 13.68 -0.09
C LYS A 211 15.31 14.30 0.60
N TRP A 212 14.47 15.06 -0.13
CA TRP A 212 13.27 15.69 0.40
C TRP A 212 12.09 14.72 0.52
N ILE A 213 12.15 13.60 -0.19
CA ILE A 213 11.13 12.56 -0.14
C ILE A 213 11.30 11.70 1.12
N PHE A 214 12.54 11.48 1.57
CA PHE A 214 12.90 10.53 2.64
C PHE A 214 12.08 10.71 3.93
N LEU A 215 11.95 11.94 4.44
CA LEU A 215 11.30 12.18 5.73
C LEU A 215 9.78 11.88 5.69
N SER A 216 9.11 12.25 4.60
CA SER A 216 7.69 11.91 4.40
C SER A 216 7.48 10.41 4.15
N THR A 217 8.45 9.76 3.53
CA THR A 217 8.45 8.32 3.27
C THR A 217 8.58 7.51 4.55
N LEU A 218 9.38 7.98 5.52
CA LEU A 218 9.49 7.36 6.84
C LEU A 218 8.13 7.32 7.55
N CYS A 219 7.43 8.45 7.62
CA CYS A 219 6.08 8.50 8.19
C CYS A 219 5.10 7.61 7.39
N GLY A 220 5.18 7.67 6.07
CA GLY A 220 4.38 6.83 5.19
C GLY A 220 4.59 5.33 5.42
N PHE A 221 5.84 4.90 5.61
CA PHE A 221 6.18 3.52 5.93
C PHE A 221 5.54 3.06 7.25
N VAL A 222 5.69 3.86 8.31
CA VAL A 222 5.10 3.54 9.61
C VAL A 222 3.58 3.46 9.54
N ILE A 223 2.93 4.36 8.79
CA ILE A 223 1.47 4.32 8.59
C ILE A 223 1.03 3.08 7.81
N MET A 224 1.81 2.65 6.80
CA MET A 224 1.43 1.55 5.90
C MET A 224 1.84 0.16 6.40
N GLN A 225 2.88 0.06 7.21
CA GLN A 225 3.50 -1.21 7.61
C GLN A 225 3.74 -1.33 9.12
N GLY A 226 3.45 -0.27 9.91
CA GLY A 226 3.70 -0.25 11.34
C GLY A 226 2.94 -1.34 12.10
N ASP A 227 1.70 -1.62 11.67
CA ASP A 227 0.89 -2.72 12.18
C ASP A 227 1.60 -4.08 12.01
N LYS A 228 2.11 -4.32 10.81
CA LYS A 228 2.79 -5.59 10.49
C LYS A 228 4.16 -5.72 11.17
N LEU A 229 4.90 -4.59 11.33
CA LEU A 229 6.15 -4.58 12.09
C LEU A 229 5.92 -4.99 13.54
N ILE A 230 4.88 -4.43 14.17
CA ILE A 230 4.57 -4.68 15.58
C ILE A 230 3.96 -6.08 15.74
N LEU A 231 2.88 -6.37 15.02
CA LEU A 231 2.19 -7.65 15.15
C LEU A 231 3.05 -8.83 14.70
N GLY A 232 3.94 -8.65 13.71
CA GLY A 232 4.88 -9.69 13.30
C GLY A 232 5.92 -10.05 14.35
N LYS A 233 6.15 -9.19 15.39
CA LYS A 233 7.01 -9.53 16.53
C LYS A 233 6.25 -10.27 17.64
N TYR A 234 4.98 -9.94 17.84
CA TYR A 234 4.21 -10.42 18.99
C TYR A 234 3.30 -11.61 18.69
N LEU A 235 2.88 -11.78 17.44
CA LEU A 235 2.07 -12.91 16.99
C LEU A 235 2.99 -14.03 16.46
N ASP A 236 2.55 -15.28 16.61
CA ASP A 236 3.17 -16.37 15.88
C ASP A 236 2.87 -16.23 14.35
N LEU A 237 3.63 -16.95 13.53
CA LEU A 237 3.52 -16.84 12.08
C LEU A 237 2.15 -17.27 11.55
N ASP A 238 1.47 -18.20 12.21
CA ASP A 238 0.14 -18.66 11.83
C ASP A 238 -0.88 -17.55 12.04
N GLN A 239 -0.96 -16.99 13.25
CA GLN A 239 -1.84 -15.86 13.58
C GLN A 239 -1.52 -14.63 12.72
N PHE A 240 -0.24 -14.35 12.50
CA PHE A 240 0.19 -13.25 11.65
C PHE A 240 -0.20 -13.45 10.18
N GLY A 241 -0.15 -14.69 9.68
CA GLY A 241 -0.65 -15.06 8.36
C GLY A 241 -2.15 -14.85 8.23
N VAL A 242 -2.92 -15.30 9.20
CA VAL A 242 -4.38 -15.10 9.30
C VAL A 242 -4.72 -13.61 9.36
N TYR A 243 -4.02 -12.82 10.19
CA TYR A 243 -4.15 -11.36 10.23
C TYR A 243 -3.94 -10.71 8.86
N ASN A 244 -2.89 -11.09 8.15
CA ASN A 244 -2.59 -10.50 6.83
C ASN A 244 -3.67 -10.79 5.78
N ILE A 245 -4.28 -11.98 5.81
CA ILE A 245 -5.43 -12.30 4.94
C ILE A 245 -6.64 -11.42 5.31
N GLY A 246 -6.96 -11.31 6.61
CA GLY A 246 -8.02 -10.44 7.10
C GLY A 246 -7.79 -8.97 6.73
N TYR A 247 -6.57 -8.47 6.94
CA TYR A 247 -6.17 -7.11 6.56
C TYR A 247 -6.31 -6.86 5.06
N PHE A 248 -5.91 -7.81 4.22
CA PHE A 248 -6.03 -7.70 2.76
C PHE A 248 -7.47 -7.50 2.31
N LEU A 249 -8.42 -8.27 2.86
CA LEU A 249 -9.85 -8.14 2.53
C LEU A 249 -10.44 -6.84 3.10
N ALA A 250 -10.17 -6.52 4.36
CA ALA A 250 -10.70 -5.33 5.03
C ALA A 250 -10.20 -4.02 4.42
N SER A 251 -8.97 -3.98 3.91
CA SER A 251 -8.34 -2.76 3.38
C SER A 251 -8.74 -2.43 1.94
N PHE A 252 -9.44 -3.31 1.24
CA PHE A 252 -9.80 -3.12 -0.16
C PHE A 252 -10.58 -1.81 -0.43
N PRO A 253 -11.61 -1.44 0.36
CA PRO A 253 -12.31 -0.17 0.19
C PRO A 253 -11.40 1.06 0.37
N LEU A 254 -10.47 1.02 1.33
CA LEU A 254 -9.52 2.10 1.56
C LEU A 254 -8.54 2.28 0.40
N LEU A 255 -8.04 1.19 -0.18
CA LEU A 255 -7.14 1.22 -1.34
C LEU A 255 -7.84 1.85 -2.55
N LEU A 256 -9.09 1.46 -2.82
CA LEU A 256 -9.92 2.08 -3.85
C LEU A 256 -10.15 3.56 -3.57
N GLY A 257 -10.50 3.90 -2.33
CA GLY A 257 -10.73 5.27 -1.89
C GLY A 257 -9.52 6.16 -2.11
N ALA A 258 -8.35 5.72 -1.69
CA ALA A 258 -7.10 6.46 -1.88
C ALA A 258 -6.81 6.72 -3.37
N MET A 259 -7.08 5.75 -4.24
CA MET A 259 -6.91 5.90 -5.69
C MET A 259 -7.90 6.92 -6.27
N VAL A 260 -9.19 6.81 -5.92
CA VAL A 260 -10.24 7.73 -6.41
C VAL A 260 -9.96 9.15 -5.94
N ILE A 261 -9.65 9.35 -4.66
CA ILE A 261 -9.36 10.67 -4.09
C ILE A 261 -8.16 11.30 -4.78
N ARG A 262 -7.07 10.57 -4.99
CA ARG A 262 -5.87 11.05 -5.68
C ARG A 262 -6.16 11.48 -7.12
N ARG A 263 -7.07 10.78 -7.82
CA ARG A 263 -7.36 11.04 -9.24
C ARG A 263 -8.47 12.05 -9.49
N VAL A 264 -9.38 12.22 -8.54
CA VAL A 264 -10.59 13.04 -8.72
C VAL A 264 -10.58 14.23 -7.77
N VAL A 265 -10.41 14.00 -6.46
CA VAL A 265 -10.54 15.05 -5.46
C VAL A 265 -9.39 16.04 -5.51
N ILE A 266 -8.15 15.56 -5.66
CA ILE A 266 -6.97 16.45 -5.72
C ILE A 266 -7.02 17.40 -6.91
N PRO A 267 -7.24 16.96 -8.16
CA PRO A 267 -7.35 17.88 -9.30
C PRO A 267 -8.45 18.91 -9.12
N VAL A 268 -9.64 18.51 -8.68
CA VAL A 268 -10.76 19.44 -8.44
C VAL A 268 -10.42 20.44 -7.34
N HIS A 269 -9.76 20.02 -6.27
CA HIS A 269 -9.32 20.93 -5.20
C HIS A 269 -8.30 21.96 -5.72
N ARG A 270 -7.41 21.57 -6.64
CA ARG A 270 -6.43 22.48 -7.27
C ARG A 270 -7.07 23.45 -8.24
N GLU A 271 -8.01 22.98 -9.08
CA GLU A 271 -8.69 23.82 -10.07
C GLU A 271 -9.73 24.77 -9.44
N SER A 272 -10.36 24.34 -8.34
CA SER A 272 -11.44 25.06 -7.67
C SER A 272 -11.23 25.06 -6.16
N PRO A 273 -10.26 25.82 -5.62
CA PRO A 273 -9.95 25.85 -4.20
C PRO A 273 -11.17 26.27 -3.35
N PRO A 274 -11.52 25.53 -2.29
CA PRO A 274 -12.74 25.79 -1.51
C PRO A 274 -12.74 27.14 -0.78
N ARG A 275 -11.55 27.72 -0.53
CA ARG A 275 -11.42 29.06 0.07
C ARG A 275 -11.88 30.21 -0.85
N GLN A 276 -11.85 30.01 -2.17
CA GLN A 276 -12.11 31.10 -3.10
C GLN A 276 -13.60 31.44 -3.23
N SER A 277 -14.49 30.44 -3.11
CA SER A 277 -15.91 30.68 -3.18
C SER A 277 -16.73 29.61 -2.43
N ARG A 278 -17.94 30.01 -2.00
CA ARG A 278 -18.92 29.09 -1.41
C ARG A 278 -19.34 28.00 -2.41
N GLU A 279 -19.40 28.33 -3.68
CA GLU A 279 -19.75 27.38 -4.75
C GLU A 279 -18.70 26.27 -4.85
N ASN A 280 -17.40 26.61 -4.85
CA ASN A 280 -16.30 25.65 -4.83
C ASN A 280 -16.38 24.73 -3.61
N PHE A 281 -16.65 25.29 -2.43
CA PHE A 281 -16.83 24.51 -1.21
C PHE A 281 -18.00 23.52 -1.33
N LEU A 282 -19.15 23.96 -1.83
CA LEU A 282 -20.32 23.09 -2.01
C LEU A 282 -20.09 21.99 -3.06
N ARG A 283 -19.35 22.30 -4.11
CA ARG A 283 -18.93 21.32 -5.12
C ARG A 283 -18.03 20.25 -4.51
N LEU A 284 -17.04 20.65 -3.70
CA LEU A 284 -16.16 19.74 -2.99
C LEU A 284 -16.94 18.91 -1.97
N ARG A 285 -17.87 19.51 -1.20
CA ARG A 285 -18.77 18.82 -0.27
C ARG A 285 -19.55 17.71 -0.98
N LYS A 286 -20.21 18.01 -2.10
CA LYS A 286 -20.99 17.02 -2.87
C LYS A 286 -20.11 15.83 -3.27
N MET A 287 -18.91 16.09 -3.75
CA MET A 287 -17.97 15.03 -4.14
C MET A 287 -17.55 14.19 -2.94
N ARG A 288 -17.28 14.82 -1.78
CA ARG A 288 -16.94 14.11 -0.54
C ARG A 288 -18.08 13.22 -0.07
N PHE A 289 -19.31 13.74 -0.03
CA PHE A 289 -20.48 12.95 0.36
C PHE A 289 -20.64 11.71 -0.51
N ILE A 290 -20.49 11.85 -1.82
CA ILE A 290 -20.57 10.71 -2.76
C ILE A 290 -19.41 9.73 -2.50
N ALA A 291 -18.19 10.21 -2.46
CA ALA A 291 -17.01 9.35 -2.29
C ALA A 291 -17.02 8.63 -0.95
N THR A 292 -17.23 9.36 0.15
CA THR A 292 -17.31 8.76 1.50
C THR A 292 -18.49 7.82 1.63
N GLY A 293 -19.66 8.17 1.05
CA GLY A 293 -20.85 7.32 1.08
C GLY A 293 -20.63 5.98 0.36
N VAL A 294 -20.08 6.00 -0.83
CA VAL A 294 -19.76 4.78 -1.59
C VAL A 294 -18.73 3.92 -0.83
N LEU A 295 -17.67 4.54 -0.34
CA LEU A 295 -16.63 3.82 0.40
C LEU A 295 -17.14 3.25 1.72
N MET A 296 -18.00 3.99 2.42
CA MET A 296 -18.65 3.55 3.66
C MET A 296 -19.55 2.33 3.40
N VAL A 297 -20.37 2.37 2.35
CA VAL A 297 -21.22 1.22 1.97
C VAL A 297 -20.34 0.01 1.63
N MET A 298 -19.28 0.19 0.85
CA MET A 298 -18.36 -0.90 0.53
C MET A 298 -17.71 -1.49 1.80
N LEU A 299 -17.22 -0.63 2.69
CA LEU A 299 -16.56 -1.04 3.92
C LEU A 299 -17.50 -1.83 4.84
N LEU A 300 -18.69 -1.30 5.05
CA LEU A 300 -19.72 -1.95 5.88
C LEU A 300 -20.25 -3.24 5.25
N THR A 301 -20.28 -3.33 3.92
CA THR A 301 -20.60 -4.58 3.21
C THR A 301 -19.49 -5.62 3.46
N VAL A 302 -18.21 -5.22 3.38
CA VAL A 302 -17.08 -6.11 3.71
C VAL A 302 -17.15 -6.52 5.18
N ALA A 303 -17.47 -5.61 6.10
CA ALA A 303 -17.63 -5.93 7.51
C ALA A 303 -18.78 -6.94 7.74
N LEU A 304 -19.95 -6.67 7.17
CA LEU A 304 -21.16 -7.52 7.33
C LEU A 304 -20.96 -8.93 6.76
N LEU A 305 -20.30 -9.04 5.63
CA LEU A 305 -20.07 -10.30 4.94
C LEU A 305 -18.73 -10.96 5.30
N GLY A 306 -17.89 -10.35 6.15
CA GLY A 306 -16.50 -10.72 6.37
C GLY A 306 -16.30 -12.18 6.79
N VAL A 307 -17.08 -12.65 7.77
CA VAL A 307 -17.02 -14.07 8.21
C VAL A 307 -17.47 -15.00 7.08
N TRP A 308 -18.61 -14.71 6.45
CA TRP A 308 -19.13 -15.50 5.33
C TRP A 308 -18.16 -15.52 4.13
N LEU A 309 -17.56 -14.38 3.78
CA LEU A 309 -16.58 -14.32 2.70
C LEU A 309 -15.38 -15.20 2.96
N VAL A 310 -14.87 -15.21 4.19
CA VAL A 310 -13.75 -16.08 4.54
C VAL A 310 -14.15 -17.54 4.52
N GLN A 311 -15.33 -17.90 5.06
CA GLN A 311 -15.82 -19.27 5.06
C GLN A 311 -16.02 -19.84 3.64
N VAL A 312 -16.47 -19.02 2.69
CA VAL A 312 -16.73 -19.47 1.30
C VAL A 312 -15.46 -19.48 0.46
N LEU A 313 -14.60 -18.50 0.67
CA LEU A 313 -13.47 -18.25 -0.24
C LEU A 313 -12.18 -18.98 0.21
N TYR A 314 -11.98 -19.15 1.53
CA TYR A 314 -10.71 -19.62 2.08
C TYR A 314 -10.81 -21.03 2.68
N ASP A 315 -9.67 -21.65 2.85
CA ASP A 315 -9.55 -22.95 3.53
C ASP A 315 -9.89 -22.83 5.04
N PRO A 316 -10.42 -23.88 5.68
CA PRO A 316 -10.75 -23.87 7.12
C PRO A 316 -9.63 -23.39 8.04
N ARG A 317 -8.36 -23.54 7.67
CA ARG A 317 -7.20 -23.06 8.43
C ARG A 317 -7.16 -21.53 8.58
N TYR A 318 -7.89 -20.79 7.74
CA TYR A 318 -7.92 -19.32 7.72
C TYR A 318 -9.20 -18.74 8.29
N LEU A 319 -10.10 -19.54 8.89
CA LEU A 319 -11.42 -19.05 9.35
C LEU A 319 -11.32 -17.92 10.35
N MET A 320 -10.27 -17.89 11.18
CA MET A 320 -10.00 -16.77 12.10
C MET A 320 -9.73 -15.44 11.40
N ALA A 321 -9.47 -15.42 10.08
CA ALA A 321 -9.42 -14.17 9.33
C ALA A 321 -10.78 -13.48 9.21
N GLY A 322 -11.91 -14.21 9.31
CA GLY A 322 -13.26 -13.63 9.28
C GLY A 322 -13.50 -12.59 10.37
N PRO A 323 -13.37 -12.92 11.65
CA PRO A 323 -13.43 -11.96 12.75
C PRO A 323 -12.45 -10.79 12.58
N VAL A 324 -11.23 -11.04 12.09
CA VAL A 324 -10.25 -9.96 11.79
C VAL A 324 -10.77 -9.01 10.73
N VAL A 325 -11.40 -9.53 9.64
CA VAL A 325 -12.03 -8.69 8.60
C VAL A 325 -13.09 -7.79 9.19
N VAL A 326 -13.99 -8.35 10.00
CA VAL A 326 -15.11 -7.60 10.61
C VAL A 326 -14.56 -6.51 11.52
N ALA A 327 -13.66 -6.85 12.45
CA ALA A 327 -13.11 -5.90 13.40
C ALA A 327 -12.34 -4.77 12.70
N LEU A 328 -11.43 -5.11 11.76
CA LEU A 328 -10.68 -4.11 10.99
C LEU A 328 -11.58 -3.21 10.17
N ALA A 329 -12.54 -3.77 9.44
CA ALA A 329 -13.44 -2.98 8.61
C ALA A 329 -14.27 -2.01 9.46
N CYS A 330 -14.81 -2.44 10.60
CA CYS A 330 -15.51 -1.55 11.52
C CYS A 330 -14.60 -0.43 12.05
N MET A 331 -13.35 -0.75 12.40
CA MET A 331 -12.39 0.22 12.94
C MET A 331 -11.79 1.16 11.86
N GLN A 332 -11.95 0.84 10.59
CA GLN A 332 -11.54 1.71 9.48
C GLN A 332 -12.56 2.81 9.12
N VAL A 333 -13.74 2.83 9.73
CA VAL A 333 -14.76 3.88 9.50
C VAL A 333 -14.21 5.29 9.66
N PRO A 334 -13.52 5.66 10.76
CA PRO A 334 -12.93 7.00 10.89
C PRO A 334 -11.88 7.29 9.81
N GLN A 335 -11.15 6.28 9.36
CA GLN A 335 -10.11 6.44 8.34
C GLN A 335 -10.69 6.83 6.98
N ILE A 336 -11.84 6.27 6.59
CA ILE A 336 -12.54 6.66 5.33
C ILE A 336 -12.96 8.13 5.37
N ILE A 337 -13.44 8.62 6.51
CA ILE A 337 -13.84 10.02 6.66
C ILE A 337 -12.64 10.94 6.52
N VAL A 338 -11.55 10.62 7.22
CA VAL A 338 -10.30 11.39 7.22
C VAL A 338 -9.61 11.37 5.86
N LEU A 339 -9.73 10.28 5.10
CA LEU A 339 -9.07 10.07 3.82
C LEU A 339 -9.31 11.22 2.81
N THR A 340 -10.49 11.86 2.87
CA THR A 340 -10.84 12.98 1.98
C THR A 340 -10.12 14.28 2.33
N TYR A 341 -9.56 14.41 3.54
CA TYR A 341 -8.82 15.58 4.00
C TYR A 341 -7.30 15.44 3.83
N ASP A 342 -6.78 14.23 3.91
CA ASP A 342 -5.34 13.95 3.90
C ASP A 342 -4.61 14.60 2.72
N GLN A 343 -5.22 14.57 1.56
CA GLN A 343 -4.62 15.04 0.31
C GLN A 343 -4.82 16.54 0.05
N ALA A 344 -5.63 17.23 0.87
CA ALA A 344 -5.92 18.65 0.67
C ALA A 344 -4.66 19.51 0.80
N ALA A 345 -3.79 19.20 1.77
CA ALA A 345 -2.51 19.89 1.95
C ALA A 345 -1.58 19.74 0.74
N LEU A 346 -1.50 18.53 0.18
CA LEU A 346 -0.71 18.29 -1.03
C LEU A 346 -1.28 19.00 -2.26
N ALA A 347 -2.60 19.11 -2.35
CA ALA A 347 -3.26 19.85 -3.43
C ALA A 347 -2.88 21.33 -3.42
N GLU A 348 -2.72 21.95 -2.26
CA GLU A 348 -2.30 23.34 -2.09
C GLU A 348 -0.78 23.54 -2.03
N GLY A 349 0.01 22.46 -2.08
CA GLY A 349 1.47 22.52 -2.00
C GLY A 349 2.02 22.72 -0.56
N ASP A 350 1.17 22.56 0.46
CA ASP A 350 1.55 22.72 1.86
C ASP A 350 2.19 21.43 2.43
N SER A 351 3.43 21.21 2.05
CA SER A 351 4.19 20.01 2.45
C SER A 351 4.45 19.96 3.97
N GLN A 352 4.55 21.13 4.63
CA GLN A 352 4.82 21.19 6.08
C GLN A 352 3.63 20.66 6.88
N ARG A 353 2.41 21.13 6.58
CA ARG A 353 1.20 20.64 7.27
C ARG A 353 0.92 19.18 6.94
N PHE A 354 1.16 18.76 5.70
CA PHE A 354 1.07 17.35 5.32
C PHE A 354 2.03 16.48 6.14
N PHE A 355 3.28 16.94 6.34
CA PHE A 355 4.24 16.22 7.17
C PHE A 355 3.80 16.16 8.64
N VAL A 356 3.31 17.25 9.23
CA VAL A 356 2.81 17.27 10.62
C VAL A 356 1.66 16.26 10.79
N LEU A 357 0.70 16.24 9.86
CA LEU A 357 -0.39 15.26 9.88
C LEU A 357 0.12 13.83 9.79
N SER A 358 1.04 13.56 8.86
CA SER A 358 1.62 12.23 8.65
C SER A 358 2.41 11.75 9.87
N ALA A 359 3.20 12.64 10.48
CA ALA A 359 3.93 12.34 11.71
C ALA A 359 2.98 12.05 12.89
N ALA A 360 1.95 12.89 13.07
CA ALA A 360 0.92 12.68 14.10
C ALA A 360 0.20 11.33 13.90
N LYS A 361 -0.16 10.97 12.66
CA LYS A 361 -0.74 9.66 12.34
C LYS A 361 0.20 8.52 12.68
N ALA A 362 1.46 8.59 12.24
CA ALA A 362 2.44 7.55 12.50
C ALA A 362 2.61 7.31 14.00
N VAL A 363 2.78 8.38 14.78
CA VAL A 363 2.93 8.29 16.24
C VAL A 363 1.67 7.73 16.90
N ALA A 364 0.50 8.28 16.59
CA ALA A 364 -0.75 7.83 17.22
C ALA A 364 -1.08 6.38 16.86
N MET A 365 -0.91 5.96 15.60
CA MET A 365 -1.14 4.57 15.19
C MET A 365 -0.19 3.61 15.89
N THR A 366 1.11 3.95 15.96
CA THR A 366 2.11 3.12 16.64
C THR A 366 1.82 2.99 18.13
N LEU A 367 1.60 4.11 18.82
CA LEU A 367 1.33 4.10 20.27
C LEU A 367 0.01 3.38 20.60
N SER A 368 -1.05 3.67 19.85
CA SER A 368 -2.34 3.01 20.07
C SER A 368 -2.25 1.51 19.83
N LEU A 369 -1.52 1.08 18.78
CA LEU A 369 -1.35 -0.33 18.48
C LEU A 369 -0.59 -1.06 19.59
N LEU A 370 0.52 -0.50 20.09
CA LEU A 370 1.30 -1.07 21.18
C LEU A 370 0.46 -1.16 22.45
N ILE A 371 -0.19 -0.07 22.85
CA ILE A 371 -1.06 -0.05 24.03
C ILE A 371 -2.22 -1.02 23.88
N GLY A 372 -2.88 -1.03 22.71
CA GLY A 372 -3.99 -1.94 22.44
C GLY A 372 -3.58 -3.40 22.49
N PHE A 373 -2.41 -3.74 21.95
CA PHE A 373 -1.89 -5.10 22.02
C PHE A 373 -1.59 -5.54 23.45
N GLU A 374 -0.94 -4.69 24.25
CA GLU A 374 -0.66 -4.96 25.67
C GLU A 374 -1.95 -5.12 26.50
N MET A 375 -3.03 -4.42 26.15
CA MET A 375 -4.30 -4.49 26.88
C MET A 375 -5.19 -5.67 26.50
N GLY A 376 -5.12 -6.15 25.28
CA GLY A 376 -6.07 -7.14 24.78
C GLY A 376 -5.58 -7.94 23.55
N GLY A 377 -4.26 -8.16 23.45
CA GLY A 377 -3.68 -8.97 22.39
C GLY A 377 -4.05 -8.47 20.98
N LEU A 378 -4.28 -9.39 20.06
CA LEU A 378 -4.67 -9.07 18.70
C LEU A 378 -5.97 -8.24 18.64
N PHE A 379 -6.99 -8.60 19.43
CA PHE A 379 -8.24 -7.87 19.50
C PHE A 379 -8.04 -6.41 19.91
N GLY A 380 -7.28 -6.17 20.98
CA GLY A 380 -6.94 -4.81 21.42
C GLY A 380 -6.20 -4.01 20.37
N ALA A 381 -5.28 -4.63 19.64
CA ALA A 381 -4.55 -4.01 18.54
C ALA A 381 -5.48 -3.60 17.39
N LEU A 382 -6.48 -4.42 17.04
CA LEU A 382 -7.47 -4.10 16.00
C LEU A 382 -8.32 -2.88 16.40
N ILE A 383 -8.84 -2.86 17.63
CA ILE A 383 -9.62 -1.73 18.16
C ILE A 383 -8.78 -0.44 18.20
N ALA A 384 -7.52 -0.55 18.59
CA ALA A 384 -6.61 0.58 18.71
C ALA A 384 -6.40 1.35 17.39
N GLN A 385 -6.51 0.69 16.24
CA GLN A 385 -6.41 1.35 14.94
C GLN A 385 -7.55 2.38 14.74
N GLY A 386 -8.78 2.01 15.11
CA GLY A 386 -9.92 2.94 15.07
C GLY A 386 -9.76 4.09 16.07
N VAL A 387 -9.32 3.78 17.30
CA VAL A 387 -9.07 4.77 18.35
C VAL A 387 -8.00 5.77 17.90
N ALA A 388 -6.91 5.32 17.29
CA ALA A 388 -5.85 6.17 16.75
C ALA A 388 -6.41 7.19 15.76
N MET A 389 -7.28 6.77 14.84
CA MET A 389 -7.87 7.67 13.84
C MET A 389 -8.80 8.72 14.47
N VAL A 390 -9.54 8.37 15.51
CA VAL A 390 -10.35 9.32 16.27
C VAL A 390 -9.46 10.29 17.05
N ALA A 391 -8.39 9.81 17.67
CA ALA A 391 -7.45 10.64 18.42
C ALA A 391 -6.72 11.68 17.54
N ILE A 392 -6.47 11.36 16.27
CA ILE A 392 -5.83 12.28 15.31
C ILE A 392 -6.81 13.31 14.75
N TYR A 393 -8.10 13.07 14.85
CA TYR A 393 -9.11 13.91 14.20
C TYR A 393 -8.97 15.42 14.49
N PRO A 394 -8.60 15.90 15.71
CA PRO A 394 -8.32 17.32 15.94
C PRO A 394 -7.22 17.90 15.04
N VAL A 395 -6.16 17.11 14.74
CA VAL A 395 -5.08 17.51 13.84
C VAL A 395 -5.59 17.60 12.40
N VAL A 396 -6.48 16.69 12.00
CA VAL A 396 -7.14 16.72 10.68
C VAL A 396 -8.01 17.97 10.55
N ILE A 397 -8.79 18.32 11.58
CA ILE A 397 -9.60 19.56 11.62
C ILE A 397 -8.70 20.79 11.47
N TRP A 398 -7.61 20.85 12.23
CA TRP A 398 -6.65 21.96 12.15
C TRP A 398 -6.13 22.16 10.73
N LEU A 399 -5.71 21.06 10.07
CA LEU A 399 -5.24 21.10 8.69
C LEU A 399 -6.35 21.49 7.71
N ALA A 400 -7.51 20.85 7.80
CA ALA A 400 -8.63 21.10 6.89
C ALA A 400 -9.20 22.52 7.02
N ARG A 401 -9.26 23.09 8.24
CA ARG A 401 -9.62 24.49 8.49
C ARG A 401 -8.61 25.44 7.86
N ALA A 402 -7.34 25.16 8.03
CA ALA A 402 -6.27 25.95 7.45
C ALA A 402 -6.41 26.06 5.93
N GLN A 403 -7.05 25.14 5.25
CA GLN A 403 -7.27 25.11 3.80
C GLN A 403 -8.71 25.44 3.38
N GLY A 404 -9.56 25.87 4.33
CA GLY A 404 -10.96 26.17 4.06
C GLY A 404 -11.78 24.96 3.59
N ALA A 405 -11.26 23.77 3.84
CA ALA A 405 -11.79 22.52 3.32
C ALA A 405 -12.57 21.70 4.38
N TRP A 406 -12.58 22.12 5.65
CA TRP A 406 -13.28 21.41 6.71
C TRP A 406 -14.81 21.51 6.57
N ASP A 407 -15.47 20.37 6.65
CA ASP A 407 -16.92 20.25 6.53
C ASP A 407 -17.54 19.49 7.72
N PRO A 408 -17.97 20.24 8.78
CA PRO A 408 -18.55 19.64 9.97
C PRO A 408 -19.80 18.80 9.70
N LEU A 409 -20.61 19.18 8.69
CA LEU A 409 -21.83 18.43 8.36
C LEU A 409 -21.50 17.06 7.78
N HIS A 410 -20.51 16.99 6.87
CA HIS A 410 -20.02 15.74 6.33
C HIS A 410 -19.54 14.82 7.45
N ASP A 411 -18.70 15.35 8.35
CA ASP A 411 -18.09 14.57 9.41
C ASP A 411 -19.14 14.09 10.41
N LEU A 412 -20.07 14.96 10.84
CA LEU A 412 -21.15 14.58 11.76
C LEU A 412 -22.02 13.45 11.20
N VAL A 413 -22.40 13.56 9.92
CA VAL A 413 -23.25 12.55 9.26
C VAL A 413 -22.53 11.21 9.17
N PHE A 414 -21.29 11.21 8.68
CA PHE A 414 -20.57 9.95 8.46
C PHE A 414 -19.98 9.34 9.74
N PHE A 415 -19.54 10.14 10.71
CA PHE A 415 -19.17 9.61 12.03
C PHE A 415 -20.40 9.05 12.77
N GLY A 416 -21.51 9.77 12.76
CA GLY A 416 -22.75 9.31 13.41
C GLY A 416 -23.30 8.04 12.78
N ALA A 417 -23.60 8.08 11.49
CA ALA A 417 -24.12 6.91 10.76
C ALA A 417 -23.12 5.76 10.74
N GLY A 418 -21.84 6.05 10.46
CA GLY A 418 -20.78 5.05 10.41
C GLY A 418 -20.57 4.34 11.73
N THR A 419 -20.55 5.08 12.86
CA THR A 419 -20.42 4.49 14.21
C THR A 419 -21.61 3.60 14.54
N VAL A 420 -22.85 4.07 14.29
CA VAL A 420 -24.05 3.26 14.56
C VAL A 420 -24.02 1.96 13.75
N LEU A 421 -23.75 2.04 12.45
CA LEU A 421 -23.74 0.87 11.57
C LEU A 421 -22.57 -0.07 11.90
N ALA A 422 -21.37 0.47 12.14
CA ALA A 422 -20.21 -0.34 12.51
C ALA A 422 -20.43 -1.05 13.86
N THR A 423 -21.00 -0.36 14.86
CA THR A 423 -21.33 -0.97 16.16
C THR A 423 -22.40 -2.07 16.00
N SER A 424 -23.39 -1.86 15.15
CA SER A 424 -24.43 -2.88 14.87
C SER A 424 -23.84 -4.12 14.22
N VAL A 425 -22.94 -3.95 13.22
CA VAL A 425 -22.26 -5.07 12.55
C VAL A 425 -21.31 -5.77 13.52
N PHE A 426 -20.58 -5.01 14.31
CA PHE A 426 -19.67 -5.55 15.33
C PHE A 426 -20.40 -6.39 16.38
N TRP A 427 -21.55 -5.91 16.84
CA TRP A 427 -22.40 -6.65 17.78
C TRP A 427 -23.02 -7.90 17.16
N LEU A 428 -23.42 -7.83 15.88
CA LEU A 428 -23.97 -8.98 15.13
C LEU A 428 -22.96 -10.13 15.04
N HIS A 429 -21.67 -9.81 14.92
CA HIS A 429 -20.59 -10.79 14.82
C HIS A 429 -19.80 -10.96 16.12
N TRP A 430 -20.38 -10.55 17.26
CA TRP A 430 -19.68 -10.58 18.55
C TRP A 430 -19.19 -11.98 18.92
N ASP A 431 -19.98 -13.01 18.66
CA ASP A 431 -19.61 -14.39 18.98
C ASP A 431 -18.33 -14.81 18.22
N ASP A 432 -18.25 -14.48 16.93
CA ASP A 432 -17.06 -14.75 16.12
C ASP A 432 -15.85 -13.90 16.59
N ILE A 433 -16.07 -12.61 16.88
CA ILE A 433 -15.02 -11.67 17.28
C ILE A 433 -14.48 -12.02 18.68
N SER A 434 -15.31 -12.53 19.57
CA SER A 434 -14.90 -12.91 20.93
C SER A 434 -13.81 -13.98 20.96
N HIS A 435 -13.70 -14.80 19.93
CA HIS A 435 -12.61 -15.77 19.77
C HIS A 435 -11.23 -15.11 19.56
N LEU A 436 -11.17 -13.82 19.19
CA LEU A 436 -9.89 -13.08 19.11
C LEU A 436 -9.38 -12.61 20.48
N ILE A 437 -10.19 -12.73 21.53
CA ILE A 437 -9.84 -12.31 22.92
C ILE A 437 -9.17 -13.45 23.68
N GLN A 438 -9.38 -14.69 23.24
CA GLN A 438 -8.79 -15.90 23.82
C GLN A 438 -7.41 -16.15 23.27
#